data_0b91c9ed001b193efeb00149c1cfb460
#
_entry.id   0b91c9ed001b193efeb00149c1cfb460
#
_cell.length_a   1.000
_cell.length_b   1.000
_cell.length_c   1.000
_cell.angle_alpha   90.00
_cell.angle_beta   90.00
_cell.angle_gamma   90.00
#
_symmetry.space_group_name_H-M   'P 1'
#
loop_
_entity.id
_entity.type
_entity.pdbx_description
1 polymer ?
#
loop_
_entity_poly.entity_id
_entity_poly.type
_entity_poly.pdbx_seq_one_letter_code
_entity_poly.pdbx_strand_id
1 'polypeptide(L)'
;FVIDQGISYPLRGSYWFIEPKARWIGTWYSMQKSDAMMGDVALEKSASREVPILSFDTGLVFDRQTSWFGNAAEQTLEPRLFYAYIPYRNQDRLPVFDTTLSDLNITQLFQESVFSGYDRISQANQLTAALTTRYLDSASGIEWFRGTIGQRFYFDDQKVGIYDYYTNQLMGIRTDSKSDLLGSVGVRLTRTLTADGTVQYSSSEGRVSRAYAGFRWQPVLHHDRGFAA
;
A
#
# COMPACT_ATOMS: atom_id res chain seq x y z
N PHE A 1 17.83 -15.65 9.99
CA PHE A 1 17.76 -14.65 11.06
C PHE A 1 17.53 -13.26 10.44
N VAL A 2 16.59 -12.49 11.00
CA VAL A 2 16.25 -11.14 10.51
C VAL A 2 16.30 -10.17 11.68
N ILE A 3 16.90 -9.01 11.45
CA ILE A 3 16.79 -7.83 12.31
C ILE A 3 16.15 -6.71 11.50
N ASP A 4 15.07 -6.15 12.00
CA ASP A 4 14.38 -4.98 11.44
C ASP A 4 14.30 -3.90 12.51
N GLN A 5 15.05 -2.83 12.32
CA GLN A 5 15.13 -1.71 13.24
C GLN A 5 14.76 -0.42 12.52
N GLY A 6 13.91 0.37 13.14
CA GLY A 6 13.49 1.63 12.54
C GLY A 6 13.18 2.71 13.57
N ILE A 7 13.29 3.93 13.13
CA ILE A 7 12.88 5.12 13.85
C ILE A 7 11.98 5.97 12.95
N SER A 8 10.87 6.46 13.49
CA SER A 8 10.03 7.46 12.86
C SER A 8 9.85 8.66 13.78
N TYR A 9 9.66 9.83 13.18
CA TYR A 9 9.44 11.06 13.93
C TYR A 9 8.18 11.77 13.40
N PRO A 10 6.99 11.37 13.88
CA PRO A 10 5.73 11.96 13.42
C PRO A 10 5.52 13.36 14.02
N LEU A 11 5.46 14.35 13.13
CA LEU A 11 5.05 15.73 13.43
C LEU A 11 3.61 15.94 12.93
N ARG A 12 2.74 16.44 13.78
CA ARG A 12 1.33 16.64 13.44
C ARG A 12 0.83 17.99 13.90
N GLY A 13 0.23 18.74 12.98
CA GLY A 13 -0.57 19.92 13.26
C GLY A 13 -2.08 19.63 13.10
N SER A 14 -2.91 20.66 13.24
CA SER A 14 -4.36 20.52 13.09
C SER A 14 -4.80 20.13 11.68
N TYR A 15 -4.01 20.52 10.66
CA TYR A 15 -4.35 20.38 9.24
C TYR A 15 -3.18 19.87 8.38
N TRP A 16 -2.10 19.36 9.01
CA TRP A 16 -0.96 18.77 8.31
C TRP A 16 -0.28 17.70 9.15
N PHE A 17 0.43 16.82 8.48
CA PHE A 17 1.37 15.90 9.10
C PHE A 17 2.64 15.75 8.27
N ILE A 18 3.74 15.44 8.94
CA ILE A 18 5.03 15.10 8.35
C ILE A 18 5.62 13.97 9.17
N GLU A 19 5.98 12.86 8.52
CA GLU A 19 6.56 11.69 9.18
C GLU A 19 7.77 11.17 8.40
N PRO A 20 8.98 11.67 8.71
CA PRO A 20 10.21 11.05 8.27
C PRO A 20 10.43 9.73 9.01
N LYS A 21 10.93 8.72 8.30
CA LYS A 21 11.22 7.40 8.83
C LYS A 21 12.50 6.85 8.23
N ALA A 22 13.33 6.26 9.07
CA ALA A 22 14.51 5.51 8.67
C ALA A 22 14.45 4.11 9.26
N ARG A 23 14.68 3.08 8.43
CA ARG A 23 14.73 1.67 8.83
C ARG A 23 16.01 1.05 8.30
N TRP A 24 16.47 0.04 8.99
CA TRP A 24 17.55 -0.83 8.56
C TRP A 24 17.11 -2.28 8.73
N ILE A 25 17.26 -3.06 7.67
CA ILE A 25 16.92 -4.48 7.66
C ILE A 25 18.17 -5.27 7.35
N GLY A 26 18.59 -6.10 8.30
CA GLY A 26 19.65 -7.09 8.15
C GLY A 26 19.07 -8.49 8.11
N THR A 27 19.46 -9.27 7.11
CA THR A 27 19.02 -10.68 6.95
C THR A 27 20.23 -11.57 6.75
N TRP A 28 20.30 -12.67 7.50
CA TRP A 28 21.37 -13.65 7.43
C TRP A 28 20.77 -15.03 7.19
N TYR A 29 21.28 -15.72 6.17
CA TYR A 29 20.86 -17.04 5.75
C TYR A 29 21.95 -18.06 6.03
N SER A 30 21.55 -19.26 6.46
CA SER A 30 22.41 -20.43 6.60
C SER A 30 21.62 -21.66 6.13
N MET A 31 22.08 -22.29 5.06
CA MET A 31 21.42 -23.45 4.44
C MET A 31 22.30 -24.69 4.56
N GLN A 32 21.67 -25.86 4.81
CA GLN A 32 22.39 -27.13 4.94
C GLN A 32 22.83 -27.69 3.58
N LYS A 33 22.07 -27.46 2.50
CA LYS A 33 22.37 -27.92 1.14
C LYS A 33 22.94 -26.81 0.28
N SER A 34 23.97 -27.15 -0.52
CA SER A 34 24.63 -26.22 -1.44
C SER A 34 24.10 -26.28 -2.87
N ASP A 35 23.20 -27.21 -3.18
CA ASP A 35 22.78 -27.53 -4.55
C ASP A 35 21.37 -26.93 -4.83
N ALA A 36 20.89 -26.02 -3.98
CA ALA A 36 19.64 -25.33 -4.19
C ALA A 36 19.80 -24.30 -5.31
N MET A 37 18.92 -24.38 -6.30
CA MET A 37 18.83 -23.45 -7.43
C MET A 37 17.56 -22.63 -7.33
N MET A 38 17.62 -21.39 -7.80
CA MET A 38 16.45 -20.55 -8.01
C MET A 38 16.49 -19.98 -9.42
N GLY A 39 15.63 -20.49 -10.29
CA GLY A 39 15.85 -20.39 -11.72
C GLY A 39 17.18 -21.04 -12.11
N ASP A 40 18.00 -20.33 -12.86
CA ASP A 40 19.34 -20.79 -13.27
C ASP A 40 20.46 -20.35 -12.32
N VAL A 41 20.12 -19.76 -11.16
CA VAL A 41 21.09 -19.20 -10.21
C VAL A 41 21.29 -20.13 -9.03
N ALA A 42 22.55 -20.53 -8.78
CA ALA A 42 22.92 -21.30 -7.59
C ALA A 42 22.84 -20.41 -6.33
N LEU A 43 22.17 -20.91 -5.30
CA LEU A 43 22.05 -20.22 -4.02
C LEU A 43 23.31 -20.40 -3.16
N GLU A 44 23.65 -19.41 -2.37
CA GLU A 44 24.79 -19.47 -1.44
C GLU A 44 24.40 -20.18 -0.15
N LYS A 45 25.30 -21.04 0.37
CA LYS A 45 25.09 -21.73 1.67
C LYS A 45 24.93 -20.75 2.83
N SER A 46 25.71 -19.69 2.81
CA SER A 46 25.69 -18.63 3.80
C SER A 46 25.68 -17.30 3.07
N ALA A 47 24.68 -16.51 3.30
CA ALA A 47 24.50 -15.22 2.65
C ALA A 47 23.94 -14.19 3.64
N SER A 48 24.26 -12.94 3.42
CA SER A 48 23.70 -11.84 4.20
C SER A 48 23.32 -10.67 3.30
N ARG A 49 22.38 -9.87 3.79
CA ARG A 49 21.96 -8.66 3.12
C ARG A 49 21.63 -7.59 4.15
N GLU A 50 22.05 -6.39 3.88
CA GLU A 50 21.73 -5.20 4.67
C GLU A 50 21.12 -4.13 3.77
N VAL A 51 19.97 -3.62 4.17
CA VAL A 51 19.20 -2.66 3.37
C VAL A 51 18.74 -1.50 4.25
N PRO A 52 19.27 -0.28 4.04
CA PRO A 52 18.67 0.91 4.59
C PRO A 52 17.43 1.31 3.81
N ILE A 53 16.40 1.77 4.51
CA ILE A 53 15.13 2.23 3.97
C ILE A 53 14.87 3.62 4.53
N LEU A 54 14.67 4.59 3.67
CA LEU A 54 14.28 5.93 4.06
C LEU A 54 12.90 6.23 3.47
N SER A 55 12.00 6.75 4.27
CA SER A 55 10.69 7.18 3.78
C SER A 55 10.27 8.51 4.42
N PHE A 56 9.44 9.22 3.70
CA PHE A 56 8.91 10.52 4.09
C PHE A 56 7.45 10.59 3.67
N ASP A 57 6.55 10.68 4.66
CA ASP A 57 5.11 10.76 4.46
C ASP A 57 4.62 12.13 4.92
N THR A 58 3.84 12.81 4.09
CA THR A 58 3.30 14.13 4.41
C THR A 58 1.94 14.33 3.76
N GLY A 59 1.09 15.09 4.42
CA GLY A 59 -0.22 15.44 3.91
C GLY A 59 -0.79 16.68 4.55
N LEU A 60 -1.76 17.25 3.85
CA LEU A 60 -2.56 18.37 4.31
C LEU A 60 -4.02 17.92 4.42
N VAL A 61 -4.78 18.59 5.28
CA VAL A 61 -6.23 18.44 5.41
C VAL A 61 -6.87 19.81 5.28
N PHE A 62 -7.65 19.97 4.24
CA PHE A 62 -8.53 21.15 4.07
C PHE A 62 -9.95 20.70 4.38
N ASP A 63 -10.69 21.49 5.11
CA ASP A 63 -12.08 21.22 5.44
C ASP A 63 -12.98 22.40 5.08
N ARG A 64 -14.25 22.12 4.80
CA ARG A 64 -15.29 23.12 4.62
C ARG A 64 -16.65 22.58 5.04
N GLN A 65 -17.47 23.47 5.56
CA GLN A 65 -18.88 23.17 5.79
C GLN A 65 -19.64 23.16 4.46
N THR A 66 -20.47 22.16 4.27
CA THR A 66 -21.25 21.95 3.05
C THR A 66 -22.56 21.22 3.35
N SER A 67 -23.25 20.72 2.34
CA SER A 67 -24.37 19.82 2.48
C SER A 67 -24.21 18.58 1.60
N TRP A 68 -24.68 17.45 2.07
CA TRP A 68 -24.74 16.19 1.34
C TRP A 68 -26.19 15.70 1.31
N PHE A 69 -26.80 15.69 0.13
CA PHE A 69 -28.23 15.37 -0.06
C PHE A 69 -29.17 16.09 0.93
N GLY A 70 -28.92 17.41 1.16
CA GLY A 70 -29.73 18.24 2.05
C GLY A 70 -29.39 18.16 3.54
N ASN A 71 -28.48 17.28 3.97
CA ASN A 71 -28.01 17.22 5.36
C ASN A 71 -26.70 18.00 5.52
N ALA A 72 -26.55 18.66 6.67
CA ALA A 72 -25.31 19.37 6.99
C ALA A 72 -24.12 18.40 7.01
N ALA A 73 -23.08 18.74 6.27
CA ALA A 73 -21.90 17.91 6.11
C ALA A 73 -20.62 18.74 6.18
N GLU A 74 -19.55 18.10 6.61
CA GLU A 74 -18.18 18.59 6.48
C GLU A 74 -17.51 17.84 5.33
N GLN A 75 -16.97 18.58 4.37
CA GLN A 75 -16.16 18.00 3.30
C GLN A 75 -14.69 18.24 3.58
N THR A 76 -13.89 17.18 3.52
CA THR A 76 -12.43 17.29 3.55
C THR A 76 -11.82 17.12 2.16
N LEU A 77 -10.63 17.72 1.96
CA LEU A 77 -9.75 17.46 0.83
C LEU A 77 -8.34 17.22 1.37
N GLU A 78 -7.80 16.04 1.11
CA GLU A 78 -6.61 15.52 1.77
C GLU A 78 -5.55 15.11 0.73
N PRO A 79 -4.72 16.06 0.23
CA PRO A 79 -3.54 15.71 -0.56
C PRO A 79 -2.48 15.04 0.33
N ARG A 80 -1.88 13.96 -0.17
CA ARG A 80 -0.82 13.21 0.51
C ARG A 80 0.31 12.87 -0.46
N LEU A 81 1.53 13.05 0.00
CA LEU A 81 2.75 12.65 -0.71
C LEU A 81 3.52 11.66 0.16
N PHE A 82 3.99 10.59 -0.47
CA PHE A 82 4.82 9.59 0.18
C PHE A 82 6.04 9.31 -0.70
N TYR A 83 7.22 9.59 -0.18
CA TYR A 83 8.47 9.29 -0.83
C TYR A 83 9.15 8.10 -0.15
N ALA A 84 9.72 7.19 -0.93
CA ALA A 84 10.52 6.08 -0.42
C ALA A 84 11.81 5.93 -1.23
N TYR A 85 12.91 5.74 -0.49
CA TYR A 85 14.22 5.46 -1.06
C TYR A 85 14.81 4.20 -0.42
N ILE A 86 15.12 3.23 -1.26
CA ILE A 86 15.77 1.96 -0.91
C ILE A 86 16.83 1.70 -1.97
N PRO A 87 18.13 1.73 -1.63
CA PRO A 87 19.19 1.48 -2.60
C PRO A 87 19.14 0.05 -3.11
N TYR A 88 19.52 -0.14 -4.37
CA TYR A 88 19.66 -1.47 -4.94
C TYR A 88 20.66 -2.32 -4.14
N ARG A 89 20.27 -3.56 -3.87
CA ARG A 89 21.14 -4.62 -3.38
C ARG A 89 20.93 -5.86 -4.24
N ASN A 90 22.03 -6.48 -4.69
CA ASN A 90 21.92 -7.75 -5.40
C ASN A 90 21.40 -8.82 -4.44
N GLN A 91 20.34 -9.51 -4.83
CA GLN A 91 19.65 -10.52 -4.04
C GLN A 91 19.44 -11.82 -4.83
N ASP A 92 20.05 -11.95 -6.02
CA ASP A 92 19.77 -13.06 -6.95
C ASP A 92 20.16 -14.42 -6.34
N ARG A 93 21.21 -14.46 -5.51
CA ARG A 93 21.69 -15.67 -4.85
C ARG A 93 21.09 -15.94 -3.46
N LEU A 94 20.17 -15.07 -3.02
CA LEU A 94 19.49 -15.25 -1.74
C LEU A 94 18.26 -16.14 -1.91
N PRO A 95 17.97 -17.02 -0.94
CA PRO A 95 16.76 -17.85 -0.97
C PRO A 95 15.49 -17.01 -0.85
N VAL A 96 14.36 -17.59 -1.26
CA VAL A 96 13.01 -17.03 -1.04
C VAL A 96 12.17 -18.08 -0.34
N PHE A 97 11.68 -17.76 0.85
CA PHE A 97 10.86 -18.65 1.66
C PHE A 97 9.46 -18.06 1.91
N ASP A 98 9.37 -16.77 2.27
CA ASP A 98 8.16 -16.13 2.77
C ASP A 98 7.74 -14.88 1.98
N THR A 99 8.40 -14.59 0.86
CA THR A 99 8.19 -13.36 0.09
C THR A 99 7.30 -13.59 -1.10
N THR A 100 6.30 -12.72 -1.26
CA THR A 100 5.44 -12.64 -2.44
C THR A 100 5.36 -11.22 -2.96
N LEU A 101 5.03 -11.07 -4.24
CA LEU A 101 4.74 -9.77 -4.84
C LEU A 101 3.35 -9.31 -4.40
N SER A 102 3.27 -8.12 -3.84
CA SER A 102 1.99 -7.54 -3.40
C SER A 102 1.22 -6.96 -4.57
N ASP A 103 -0.09 -7.19 -4.58
CA ASP A 103 -0.98 -6.57 -5.57
C ASP A 103 -1.05 -5.05 -5.38
N LEU A 104 -0.98 -4.32 -6.49
CA LEU A 104 -1.08 -2.87 -6.47
C LEU A 104 -2.51 -2.43 -6.09
N ASN A 105 -2.63 -1.68 -5.01
CA ASN A 105 -3.86 -1.08 -4.52
C ASN A 105 -3.57 0.25 -3.81
N ILE A 106 -4.59 0.98 -3.39
CA ILE A 106 -4.42 2.29 -2.72
C ILE A 106 -3.51 2.19 -1.48
N THR A 107 -3.63 1.14 -0.68
CA THR A 107 -2.78 0.95 0.50
C THR A 107 -1.32 0.67 0.10
N GLN A 108 -1.11 -0.14 -0.92
CA GLN A 108 0.20 -0.47 -1.45
C GLN A 108 0.93 0.72 -2.06
N LEU A 109 0.22 1.74 -2.52
CA LEU A 109 0.85 2.99 -2.99
C LEU A 109 1.71 3.66 -1.91
N PHE A 110 1.40 3.47 -0.62
CA PHE A 110 2.09 4.05 0.53
C PHE A 110 3.00 3.05 1.26
N GLN A 111 3.36 1.94 0.61
CA GLN A 111 4.33 0.98 1.13
C GLN A 111 5.73 1.23 0.56
N GLU A 112 6.73 0.99 1.39
CA GLU A 112 8.14 1.16 1.03
C GLU A 112 8.59 0.13 0.00
N SER A 113 8.18 -1.14 0.18
CA SER A 113 8.54 -2.28 -0.69
C SER A 113 7.31 -2.81 -1.43
N VAL A 114 7.51 -3.32 -2.65
CA VAL A 114 6.49 -4.04 -3.41
C VAL A 114 6.36 -5.50 -3.00
N PHE A 115 7.31 -6.00 -2.23
CA PHE A 115 7.29 -7.37 -1.71
C PHE A 115 6.78 -7.39 -0.27
N SER A 116 6.02 -8.43 0.09
CA SER A 116 5.77 -8.84 1.46
C SER A 116 6.91 -9.75 1.95
N GLY A 117 7.06 -9.89 3.27
CA GLY A 117 8.12 -10.70 3.87
C GLY A 117 9.49 -10.02 3.83
N TYR A 118 10.54 -10.81 4.14
CA TYR A 118 11.89 -10.30 4.34
C TYR A 118 12.94 -10.89 3.41
N ASP A 119 12.61 -11.87 2.54
CA ASP A 119 13.60 -12.51 1.67
C ASP A 119 13.92 -11.65 0.45
N ARG A 120 12.98 -10.84 0.01
CA ARG A 120 13.19 -9.84 -1.04
C ARG A 120 12.74 -8.48 -0.55
N ILE A 121 13.61 -7.49 -0.75
CA ILE A 121 13.29 -6.08 -0.51
C ILE A 121 13.54 -5.35 -1.82
N SER A 122 12.49 -4.73 -2.36
CA SER A 122 12.60 -3.95 -3.59
C SER A 122 13.53 -2.76 -3.40
N GLN A 123 14.33 -2.44 -4.41
CA GLN A 123 14.85 -1.10 -4.48
C GLN A 123 13.69 -0.12 -4.71
N ALA A 124 13.85 1.09 -4.24
CA ALA A 124 12.87 2.15 -4.43
C ALA A 124 13.56 3.51 -4.52
N ASN A 125 13.14 4.29 -5.48
CA ASN A 125 13.31 5.71 -5.57
C ASN A 125 12.02 6.21 -6.21
N GLN A 126 11.04 6.52 -5.34
CA GLN A 126 9.66 6.65 -5.79
C GLN A 126 8.89 7.68 -4.97
N LEU A 127 7.97 8.38 -5.64
CA LEU A 127 7.05 9.32 -5.05
C LEU A 127 5.62 8.89 -5.34
N THR A 128 4.81 8.70 -4.32
CA THR A 128 3.37 8.53 -4.43
C THR A 128 2.69 9.87 -4.18
N ALA A 129 1.77 10.25 -5.06
CA ALA A 129 0.86 11.36 -4.86
C ALA A 129 -0.58 10.83 -4.84
N ALA A 130 -1.35 11.25 -3.84
CA ALA A 130 -2.76 10.90 -3.75
C ALA A 130 -3.59 12.08 -3.26
N LEU A 131 -4.86 12.05 -3.62
CA LEU A 131 -5.87 13.00 -3.18
C LEU A 131 -7.08 12.23 -2.68
N THR A 132 -7.48 12.50 -1.43
CA THR A 132 -8.69 11.93 -0.84
C THR A 132 -9.68 13.06 -0.55
N THR A 133 -10.96 12.81 -0.78
CA THR A 133 -12.05 13.67 -0.31
C THR A 133 -13.03 12.83 0.47
N ARG A 134 -13.57 13.41 1.55
CA ARG A 134 -14.58 12.76 2.39
C ARG A 134 -15.74 13.70 2.62
N TYR A 135 -16.92 13.11 2.84
CA TYR A 135 -18.08 13.81 3.35
C TYR A 135 -18.50 13.16 4.66
N LEU A 136 -18.46 13.96 5.72
CA LEU A 136 -18.78 13.53 7.07
C LEU A 136 -20.05 14.24 7.52
N ASP A 137 -20.92 13.54 8.23
CA ASP A 137 -22.07 14.14 8.89
C ASP A 137 -21.61 15.16 9.95
N SER A 138 -22.08 16.41 9.88
CA SER A 138 -21.62 17.46 10.79
C SER A 138 -22.02 17.21 12.24
N ALA A 139 -23.06 16.44 12.52
CA ALA A 139 -23.55 16.19 13.86
C ALA A 139 -22.93 14.94 14.50
N SER A 140 -22.76 13.87 13.72
CA SER A 140 -22.32 12.57 14.24
C SER A 140 -20.85 12.22 13.86
N GLY A 141 -20.25 12.95 12.91
CA GLY A 141 -18.93 12.62 12.34
C GLY A 141 -18.92 11.35 11.47
N ILE A 142 -20.09 10.78 11.17
CA ILE A 142 -20.19 9.57 10.35
C ILE A 142 -19.76 9.91 8.92
N GLU A 143 -18.80 9.14 8.38
CA GLU A 143 -18.38 9.24 6.99
C GLU A 143 -19.45 8.63 6.08
N TRP A 144 -20.01 9.43 5.19
CA TRP A 144 -20.97 9.00 4.17
C TRP A 144 -20.31 8.67 2.84
N PHE A 145 -19.25 9.38 2.52
CA PHE A 145 -18.52 9.20 1.27
C PHE A 145 -17.02 9.37 1.48
N ARG A 146 -16.26 8.54 0.80
CA ARG A 146 -14.81 8.70 0.62
C ARG A 146 -14.46 8.39 -0.82
N GLY A 147 -13.74 9.29 -1.46
CA GLY A 147 -13.14 9.08 -2.77
C GLY A 147 -11.64 9.31 -2.69
N THR A 148 -10.84 8.40 -3.25
CA THR A 148 -9.38 8.53 -3.29
C THR A 148 -8.89 8.25 -4.71
N ILE A 149 -7.97 9.07 -5.19
CA ILE A 149 -7.21 8.83 -6.42
C ILE A 149 -5.73 8.94 -6.11
N GLY A 150 -4.91 8.08 -6.68
CA GLY A 150 -3.48 8.10 -6.42
C GLY A 150 -2.66 7.40 -7.50
N GLN A 151 -1.41 7.82 -7.61
CA GLN A 151 -0.44 7.25 -8.55
C GLN A 151 0.97 7.32 -7.94
N ARG A 152 1.81 6.34 -8.26
CA ARG A 152 3.21 6.31 -7.88
C ARG A 152 4.08 6.61 -9.11
N PHE A 153 5.04 7.48 -8.92
CA PHE A 153 6.08 7.84 -9.88
C PHE A 153 7.39 7.21 -9.47
N TYR A 154 8.11 6.65 -10.42
CA TYR A 154 9.35 5.94 -10.20
C TYR A 154 10.49 6.68 -10.87
N PHE A 155 11.58 6.88 -10.14
CA PHE A 155 12.77 7.58 -10.64
C PHE A 155 13.88 6.61 -11.05
N ASP A 156 13.77 5.34 -10.64
CA ASP A 156 14.69 4.27 -10.98
C ASP A 156 13.93 3.01 -11.41
N ASP A 157 14.56 2.19 -12.25
CA ASP A 157 14.05 0.87 -12.63
C ASP A 157 14.06 -0.08 -11.44
N GLN A 158 13.03 -0.92 -11.32
CA GLN A 158 12.99 -2.00 -10.35
C GLN A 158 13.71 -3.23 -10.92
N LYS A 159 14.86 -3.59 -10.32
CA LYS A 159 15.73 -4.69 -10.76
C LYS A 159 15.61 -5.93 -9.88
N VAL A 160 15.14 -5.77 -8.63
CA VAL A 160 14.94 -6.89 -7.71
C VAL A 160 13.63 -7.58 -8.04
N GLY A 161 13.68 -8.86 -8.34
CA GLY A 161 12.51 -9.68 -8.66
C GLY A 161 12.45 -10.96 -7.85
N ILE A 162 11.37 -11.69 -8.02
CA ILE A 162 11.18 -13.06 -7.54
C ILE A 162 10.82 -13.96 -8.72
N TYR A 163 11.28 -15.20 -8.70
CA TYR A 163 10.85 -16.21 -9.67
C TYR A 163 9.51 -16.81 -9.24
N ASP A 164 8.57 -16.82 -10.16
CA ASP A 164 7.34 -17.59 -10.00
C ASP A 164 7.67 -19.10 -10.04
N TYR A 165 7.20 -19.82 -9.02
CA TYR A 165 7.54 -21.24 -8.85
C TYR A 165 7.03 -22.13 -10.01
N TYR A 166 5.89 -21.78 -10.61
CA TYR A 166 5.25 -22.59 -11.65
C TYR A 166 5.73 -22.24 -13.05
N THR A 167 5.93 -20.94 -13.31
CA THR A 167 6.26 -20.46 -14.66
C THR A 167 7.75 -20.22 -14.86
N ASN A 168 8.53 -20.21 -13.80
CA ASN A 168 9.95 -19.83 -13.75
C ASN A 168 10.20 -18.43 -14.36
N GLN A 169 9.20 -17.55 -14.34
CA GLN A 169 9.31 -16.18 -14.83
C GLN A 169 9.73 -15.24 -13.69
N LEU A 170 10.63 -14.33 -14.01
CA LEU A 170 11.04 -13.30 -13.07
C LEU A 170 9.96 -12.21 -13.00
N MET A 171 9.32 -12.08 -11.81
CA MET A 171 8.29 -11.11 -11.54
C MET A 171 8.79 -9.98 -10.64
N GLY A 172 8.09 -8.85 -10.64
CA GLY A 172 8.40 -7.70 -9.78
C GLY A 172 9.41 -6.72 -10.38
N ILE A 173 10.07 -7.05 -11.49
CA ILE A 173 10.88 -6.10 -12.25
C ILE A 173 10.00 -5.10 -12.99
N ARG A 174 10.49 -3.88 -13.18
CA ARG A 174 9.74 -2.80 -13.81
C ARG A 174 10.67 -1.73 -14.36
N THR A 175 10.36 -1.26 -15.56
CA THR A 175 11.05 -0.15 -16.24
C THR A 175 10.13 1.06 -16.46
N ASP A 176 8.84 0.94 -16.15
CA ASP A 176 7.90 2.04 -16.26
C ASP A 176 8.23 3.16 -15.28
N SER A 177 8.05 4.41 -15.70
CA SER A 177 8.26 5.59 -14.87
C SER A 177 7.11 5.91 -13.91
N LYS A 178 5.97 5.24 -14.04
CA LYS A 178 4.78 5.43 -13.19
C LYS A 178 3.96 4.15 -13.08
N SER A 179 3.24 4.02 -11.97
CA SER A 179 2.24 2.96 -11.79
C SER A 179 0.97 3.23 -12.58
N ASP A 180 0.08 2.27 -12.63
CA ASP A 180 -1.30 2.52 -12.98
C ASP A 180 -1.91 3.59 -12.05
N LEU A 181 -2.87 4.35 -12.58
CA LEU A 181 -3.67 5.27 -11.80
C LEU A 181 -4.73 4.47 -11.03
N LEU A 182 -4.77 4.65 -9.72
CA LEU A 182 -5.72 3.97 -8.85
C LEU A 182 -6.81 4.93 -8.39
N GLY A 183 -8.04 4.48 -8.45
CA GLY A 183 -9.20 5.15 -7.87
C GLY A 183 -9.92 4.22 -6.91
N SER A 184 -10.41 4.76 -5.80
CA SER A 184 -11.30 4.04 -4.89
C SER A 184 -12.43 4.92 -4.44
N VAL A 185 -13.60 4.32 -4.19
CA VAL A 185 -14.76 5.00 -3.66
C VAL A 185 -15.41 4.11 -2.60
N GLY A 186 -15.82 4.74 -1.51
CA GLY A 186 -16.63 4.14 -0.46
C GLY A 186 -17.83 5.03 -0.17
N VAL A 187 -19.01 4.44 -0.11
CA VAL A 187 -20.28 5.15 0.13
C VAL A 187 -21.11 4.43 1.19
N ARG A 188 -21.53 5.13 2.20
CA ARG A 188 -22.54 4.67 3.15
C ARG A 188 -23.92 5.04 2.63
N LEU A 189 -24.62 4.08 2.04
CA LEU A 189 -25.96 4.29 1.47
C LEU A 189 -27.03 4.38 2.55
N THR A 190 -26.90 3.57 3.61
CA THR A 190 -27.78 3.59 4.79
C THR A 190 -26.95 3.28 6.04
N ARG A 191 -27.57 3.27 7.22
CA ARG A 191 -26.92 2.87 8.48
C ARG A 191 -26.39 1.43 8.44
N THR A 192 -26.96 0.60 7.59
CA THR A 192 -26.69 -0.84 7.52
C THR A 192 -26.07 -1.28 6.18
N LEU A 193 -26.08 -0.41 5.17
CA LEU A 193 -25.59 -0.73 3.82
C LEU A 193 -24.46 0.22 3.42
N THR A 194 -23.32 -0.37 3.07
CA THR A 194 -22.20 0.33 2.47
C THR A 194 -21.87 -0.27 1.11
N ALA A 195 -21.40 0.56 0.19
CA ALA A 195 -20.88 0.15 -1.11
C ALA A 195 -19.43 0.63 -1.23
N ASP A 196 -18.60 -0.16 -1.86
CA ASP A 196 -17.20 0.18 -2.16
C ASP A 196 -16.83 -0.24 -3.58
N GLY A 197 -15.89 0.47 -4.15
CA GLY A 197 -15.39 0.16 -5.47
C GLY A 197 -13.96 0.65 -5.66
N THR A 198 -13.22 -0.04 -6.52
CA THR A 198 -11.88 0.35 -6.93
C THR A 198 -11.73 0.20 -8.44
N VAL A 199 -10.91 1.06 -9.01
CA VAL A 199 -10.54 1.01 -10.43
C VAL A 199 -9.05 1.22 -10.57
N GLN A 200 -8.43 0.45 -11.45
CA GLN A 200 -7.04 0.55 -11.85
C GLN A 200 -6.99 0.84 -13.34
N TYR A 201 -6.39 1.96 -13.72
CA TYR A 201 -6.27 2.39 -15.10
C TYR A 201 -4.80 2.37 -15.51
N SER A 202 -4.49 1.55 -16.51
CA SER A 202 -3.17 1.49 -17.10
C SER A 202 -2.98 2.65 -18.06
N SER A 203 -2.06 3.57 -17.70
CA SER A 203 -1.73 4.70 -18.57
C SER A 203 -0.91 4.28 -19.80
N SER A 204 -0.18 3.16 -19.73
CA SER A 204 0.62 2.62 -20.82
C SER A 204 -0.24 1.91 -21.86
N GLU A 205 -1.29 1.20 -21.42
CA GLU A 205 -2.20 0.47 -22.28
C GLU A 205 -3.47 1.27 -22.65
N GLY A 206 -3.72 2.40 -21.98
CA GLY A 206 -4.88 3.27 -22.24
C GLY A 206 -6.23 2.62 -21.89
N ARG A 207 -6.24 1.66 -20.95
CA ARG A 207 -7.44 0.90 -20.56
C ARG A 207 -7.55 0.66 -19.05
N VAL A 208 -8.76 0.35 -18.62
CA VAL A 208 -8.98 -0.17 -17.26
C VAL A 208 -8.39 -1.59 -17.19
N SER A 209 -7.39 -1.78 -16.36
CA SER A 209 -6.73 -3.08 -16.14
C SER A 209 -7.45 -3.93 -15.10
N ARG A 210 -8.08 -3.28 -14.10
CA ARG A 210 -8.84 -3.97 -13.05
C ARG A 210 -9.93 -3.06 -12.51
N ALA A 211 -11.10 -3.64 -12.22
CA ALA A 211 -12.17 -2.96 -11.51
C ALA A 211 -12.83 -3.93 -10.51
N TYR A 212 -13.24 -3.39 -9.38
CA TYR A 212 -13.97 -4.13 -8.34
C TYR A 212 -15.10 -3.25 -7.81
N ALA A 213 -16.23 -3.89 -7.49
CA ALA A 213 -17.32 -3.26 -6.75
C ALA A 213 -17.87 -4.26 -5.72
N GLY A 214 -18.18 -3.77 -4.53
CA GLY A 214 -18.69 -4.57 -3.42
C GLY A 214 -19.79 -3.87 -2.65
N PHE A 215 -20.61 -4.68 -1.99
CA PHE A 215 -21.65 -4.20 -1.07
C PHE A 215 -21.54 -4.98 0.24
N ARG A 216 -21.68 -4.26 1.35
CA ARG A 216 -21.74 -4.86 2.68
C ARG A 216 -23.02 -4.44 3.38
N TRP A 217 -23.82 -5.45 3.74
CA TRP A 217 -25.02 -5.24 4.51
C TRP A 217 -24.85 -5.82 5.93
N GLN A 218 -25.08 -4.97 6.93
CA GLN A 218 -24.97 -5.31 8.35
C GLN A 218 -26.29 -4.95 9.05
N PRO A 219 -27.26 -5.90 9.13
CA PRO A 219 -28.52 -5.63 9.80
C PRO A 219 -28.31 -5.41 11.30
N VAL A 220 -29.02 -4.44 11.87
CA VAL A 220 -29.07 -4.26 13.32
C VAL A 220 -29.97 -5.37 13.87
N LEU A 221 -29.38 -6.36 14.51
CA LEU A 221 -30.17 -7.35 15.25
C LEU A 221 -30.71 -6.65 16.50
N HIS A 222 -32.00 -6.34 16.53
CA HIS A 222 -32.71 -6.00 17.75
C HIS A 222 -32.72 -7.25 18.63
N HIS A 223 -31.91 -7.26 19.69
CA HIS A 223 -32.10 -8.20 20.77
C HIS A 223 -33.36 -7.74 21.51
N ASP A 224 -34.50 -8.32 21.15
CA ASP A 224 -35.71 -8.22 21.98
C ASP A 224 -35.38 -8.76 23.38
N ARG A 225 -35.17 -7.85 24.33
CA ARG A 225 -35.22 -8.18 25.73
C ARG A 225 -36.69 -8.36 26.11
N GLY A 226 -37.19 -9.52 25.85
CA GLY A 226 -38.56 -9.83 26.17
C GLY A 226 -38.75 -11.31 26.41
N PHE A 227 -38.38 -11.80 27.58
CA PHE A 227 -39.06 -12.86 28.31
C PHE A 227 -38.65 -12.76 29.78
N ALA A 228 -39.29 -11.84 30.51
CA ALA A 228 -39.48 -12.02 31.94
C ALA A 228 -40.88 -12.65 32.07
N ALA A 229 -40.96 -13.95 32.39
CA ALA A 229 -42.09 -14.60 32.96
C ALA A 229 -41.82 -14.84 34.43
#